data_9244dc6d3ebf6f123ce7031cc0de8b21
#
_entry.id   9244dc6d3ebf6f123ce7031cc0de8b21
#
_cell.length_a   1.000
_cell.length_b   1.000
_cell.length_c   1.000
_cell.angle_alpha   90.00
_cell.angle_beta   90.00
_cell.angle_gamma   90.00
#
_symmetry.space_group_name_H-M   'P 1'
#
loop_
_entity.id
_entity.type
_entity.pdbx_description
1 polymer ?
#
loop_
_entity_poly.entity_id
_entity_poly.type
_entity_poly.pdbx_seq_one_letter_code
_entity_poly.pdbx_strand_id
1 'polypeptide(L)'
;MAFVLNDRVKVSSSDTGTGNLSLGSAIDGFETFAQGIGGSNETYYAIYHLSANEWEVGHGTLDATAANITRSNVYSSSNSDNHVNFTAGTKYIFCTQPASKAVFEDTSNNVDIGNNITVGGTVDGVDIAARDTVLTNTKTTADAALPKAGGQMSGNITMAGTETVDGRDLSVDGTKLDTIATGATAVGGANTVHFNDNVKATFGDSSSPDLEIYHD
;
A
#
# COMPACT_ATOMS: atom_id res chain seq x y z
N MET A 1 12.80 23.42 -13.82
CA MET A 1 12.50 24.00 -12.50
C MET A 1 12.71 22.91 -11.48
N ALA A 2 13.66 23.07 -10.59
CA ALA A 2 13.95 22.14 -9.49
C ALA A 2 13.77 22.88 -8.16
N PHE A 3 13.44 22.14 -7.11
CA PHE A 3 13.46 22.67 -5.75
C PHE A 3 14.89 22.47 -5.19
N VAL A 4 15.56 23.57 -4.81
CA VAL A 4 16.97 23.56 -4.38
C VAL A 4 17.10 24.25 -3.03
N LEU A 5 17.79 23.61 -2.10
CA LEU A 5 18.28 24.21 -0.86
C LEU A 5 19.80 24.17 -0.87
N ASN A 6 20.41 25.23 -0.40
CA ASN A 6 21.86 25.28 -0.25
C ASN A 6 22.24 26.14 0.96
N ASP A 7 23.39 25.82 1.55
CA ASP A 7 23.93 26.54 2.68
C ASP A 7 24.59 27.85 2.25
N ARG A 8 24.64 28.82 3.17
CA ARG A 8 25.37 30.07 3.00
C ARG A 8 24.92 30.93 1.80
N VAL A 9 23.65 30.82 1.39
CA VAL A 9 23.06 31.70 0.40
C VAL A 9 22.36 32.86 1.10
N LYS A 10 22.91 34.08 0.96
CA LYS A 10 22.36 35.30 1.60
C LYS A 10 22.74 36.54 0.84
N VAL A 11 21.76 37.35 0.52
CA VAL A 11 21.92 38.61 -0.24
C VAL A 11 21.21 39.77 0.45
N SER A 12 21.49 40.99 0.00
CA SER A 12 20.71 42.19 0.37
C SER A 12 19.66 42.53 -0.69
N SER A 13 18.62 43.23 -0.25
CA SER A 13 17.61 43.89 -1.12
C SER A 13 17.18 45.19 -0.47
N SER A 14 16.88 46.20 -1.32
CA SER A 14 16.29 47.48 -0.90
C SER A 14 14.84 47.67 -1.39
N ASP A 15 14.28 46.67 -2.09
CA ASP A 15 12.94 46.76 -2.65
C ASP A 15 11.86 46.89 -1.57
N THR A 16 10.75 47.45 -1.98
CA THR A 16 9.58 47.71 -1.11
C THR A 16 8.32 47.02 -1.66
N GLY A 17 7.34 46.92 -0.85
CA GLY A 17 6.04 46.42 -1.30
C GLY A 17 5.84 44.91 -1.07
N THR A 18 4.75 44.39 -1.65
CA THR A 18 4.35 42.99 -1.57
C THR A 18 4.77 42.13 -2.77
N GLY A 19 5.40 42.75 -3.76
CA GLY A 19 5.82 42.11 -5.02
C GLY A 19 7.09 41.27 -4.89
N ASN A 20 7.67 40.97 -6.06
CA ASN A 20 8.98 40.33 -6.16
C ASN A 20 10.06 41.20 -5.53
N LEU A 21 11.12 40.61 -5.05
CA LEU A 21 12.27 41.31 -4.51
C LEU A 21 13.50 41.01 -5.36
N SER A 22 14.28 42.04 -5.64
CA SER A 22 15.59 41.90 -6.28
C SER A 22 16.59 41.26 -5.33
N LEU A 23 17.41 40.38 -5.85
CA LEU A 23 18.47 39.68 -5.17
C LEU A 23 19.79 40.38 -5.44
N GLY A 24 20.19 41.25 -4.54
CA GLY A 24 21.39 42.05 -4.67
C GLY A 24 22.69 41.26 -4.43
N SER A 25 23.73 41.95 -4.02
CA SER A 25 25.03 41.31 -3.74
C SER A 25 24.96 40.38 -2.54
N ALA A 26 25.77 39.35 -2.61
CA ALA A 26 25.98 38.47 -1.47
C ALA A 26 26.52 39.26 -0.27
N ILE A 27 26.07 38.85 0.93
CA ILE A 27 26.67 39.36 2.16
C ILE A 27 28.03 38.67 2.36
N ASP A 28 28.95 39.38 2.99
CA ASP A 28 30.30 38.87 3.21
C ASP A 28 30.31 37.47 3.81
N GLY A 29 31.05 36.56 3.19
CA GLY A 29 31.13 35.16 3.55
C GLY A 29 29.92 34.29 3.09
N PHE A 30 29.01 34.83 2.28
CA PHE A 30 27.87 34.13 1.69
C PHE A 30 27.94 34.08 0.16
N GLU A 31 27.09 33.28 -0.45
CA GLU A 31 26.91 33.18 -1.89
C GLU A 31 25.63 33.90 -2.34
N THR A 32 25.57 34.24 -3.63
CA THR A 32 24.34 34.72 -4.26
C THR A 32 23.37 33.59 -4.50
N PHE A 33 22.09 33.89 -4.69
CA PHE A 33 21.09 32.92 -5.12
C PHE A 33 21.42 32.33 -6.50
N ALA A 34 22.03 33.07 -7.38
CA ALA A 34 22.50 32.58 -8.68
C ALA A 34 23.56 31.48 -8.54
N GLN A 35 24.47 31.59 -7.56
CA GLN A 35 25.52 30.62 -7.31
C GLN A 35 25.01 29.39 -6.55
N GLY A 36 24.23 29.61 -5.50
CA GLY A 36 23.82 28.51 -4.62
C GLY A 36 22.53 27.80 -5.04
N ILE A 37 21.58 28.50 -5.67
CA ILE A 37 20.27 27.95 -6.05
C ILE A 37 20.13 27.76 -7.56
N GLY A 38 20.60 28.79 -8.35
CA GLY A 38 20.49 28.82 -9.81
C GLY A 38 19.15 29.36 -10.30
N GLY A 39 19.19 29.91 -11.51
CA GLY A 39 18.02 30.53 -12.15
C GLY A 39 16.91 29.52 -12.45
N SER A 40 15.68 29.99 -12.50
CA SER A 40 14.45 29.21 -12.74
C SER A 40 14.16 28.13 -11.76
N ASN A 41 14.83 28.08 -10.62
CA ASN A 41 14.60 27.09 -9.56
C ASN A 41 13.73 27.67 -8.43
N GLU A 42 13.20 26.78 -7.64
CA GLU A 42 12.42 27.08 -6.43
C GLU A 42 13.27 26.85 -5.21
N THR A 43 12.99 27.62 -4.14
CA THR A 43 13.71 27.47 -2.88
C THR A 43 12.86 27.99 -1.71
N TYR A 44 13.21 27.57 -0.50
CA TYR A 44 12.73 28.27 0.68
C TYR A 44 13.59 29.50 0.96
N TYR A 45 12.94 30.53 1.47
CA TYR A 45 13.59 31.79 1.84
C TYR A 45 13.13 32.27 3.22
N ALA A 46 13.97 33.04 3.85
CA ALA A 46 13.57 33.98 4.87
C ALA A 46 14.08 35.38 4.53
N ILE A 47 13.25 36.36 4.83
CA ILE A 47 13.51 37.78 4.64
C ILE A 47 13.37 38.49 5.98
N TYR A 48 14.26 39.37 6.31
CA TYR A 48 14.06 40.28 7.41
C TYR A 48 14.59 41.68 7.14
N HIS A 49 13.90 42.69 7.64
CA HIS A 49 14.29 44.08 7.53
C HIS A 49 15.26 44.45 8.66
N LEU A 50 16.38 45.13 8.37
CA LEU A 50 17.41 45.40 9.36
C LEU A 50 17.00 46.41 10.46
N SER A 51 16.07 47.30 10.17
CA SER A 51 15.66 48.37 11.06
C SER A 51 14.16 48.48 11.34
N ALA A 52 13.35 47.58 10.78
CA ALA A 52 11.91 47.45 11.05
C ALA A 52 11.57 46.06 11.49
N ASN A 53 10.47 45.89 12.26
CA ASN A 53 9.97 44.57 12.63
C ASN A 53 9.15 43.96 11.49
N GLU A 54 9.81 43.77 10.34
CA GLU A 54 9.25 43.20 9.14
C GLU A 54 10.06 41.95 8.76
N TRP A 55 9.40 40.81 8.69
CA TRP A 55 10.00 39.55 8.32
C TRP A 55 9.00 38.61 7.64
N GLU A 56 9.51 37.72 6.81
CA GLU A 56 8.71 36.74 6.07
C GLU A 56 9.52 35.48 5.83
N VAL A 57 8.90 34.33 6.00
CA VAL A 57 9.47 33.01 5.69
C VAL A 57 8.52 32.32 4.70
N GLY A 58 9.07 31.82 3.62
CA GLY A 58 8.22 31.26 2.58
C GLY A 58 8.97 30.40 1.56
N HIS A 59 8.24 30.13 0.49
CA HIS A 59 8.70 29.44 -0.71
C HIS A 59 8.63 30.39 -1.88
N GLY A 60 9.67 30.45 -2.68
CA GLY A 60 9.78 31.36 -3.82
C GLY A 60 10.39 30.73 -5.05
N THR A 61 10.15 31.36 -6.18
CA THR A 61 10.68 30.98 -7.49
C THR A 61 11.62 32.06 -7.98
N LEU A 62 12.81 31.67 -8.41
CA LEU A 62 13.79 32.58 -9.00
C LEU A 62 13.49 32.81 -10.48
N ASP A 63 13.76 34.04 -10.98
CA ASP A 63 13.75 34.26 -12.41
C ASP A 63 14.91 33.52 -13.12
N ALA A 64 14.96 33.59 -14.43
CA ALA A 64 15.94 32.85 -15.24
C ALA A 64 17.41 33.17 -14.89
N THR A 65 17.68 34.34 -14.35
CA THR A 65 19.02 34.82 -13.98
C THR A 65 19.29 34.76 -12.48
N ALA A 66 18.26 34.36 -11.69
CA ALA A 66 18.24 34.45 -10.24
C ALA A 66 18.53 35.87 -9.71
N ALA A 67 18.13 36.90 -10.47
CA ALA A 67 18.22 38.31 -10.06
C ALA A 67 17.01 38.75 -9.23
N ASN A 68 15.89 38.01 -9.30
CA ASN A 68 14.67 38.31 -8.56
C ASN A 68 14.08 37.01 -7.98
N ILE A 69 13.40 37.12 -6.82
CA ILE A 69 12.59 36.07 -6.24
C ILE A 69 11.12 36.48 -6.23
N THR A 70 10.27 35.60 -6.78
CA THR A 70 8.83 35.68 -6.62
C THR A 70 8.45 34.99 -5.33
N ARG A 71 7.78 35.68 -4.43
CA ARG A 71 7.33 35.14 -3.13
C ARG A 71 6.05 34.35 -3.33
N SER A 72 6.16 33.07 -3.70
CA SER A 72 5.02 32.26 -4.16
C SER A 72 4.07 31.86 -3.03
N ASN A 73 4.61 31.46 -1.88
CA ASN A 73 3.85 31.08 -0.69
C ASN A 73 4.54 31.59 0.57
N VAL A 74 3.78 32.23 1.45
CA VAL A 74 4.24 32.63 2.78
C VAL A 74 3.83 31.59 3.79
N TYR A 75 4.75 31.13 4.62
CA TYR A 75 4.50 30.16 5.69
C TYR A 75 4.38 30.82 7.05
N SER A 76 5.13 31.89 7.26
CA SER A 76 5.02 32.71 8.46
C SER A 76 5.55 34.12 8.18
N SER A 77 4.93 35.12 8.76
CA SER A 77 5.36 36.52 8.57
C SER A 77 4.93 37.44 9.70
N SER A 78 5.55 38.60 9.76
CA SER A 78 5.15 39.71 10.64
C SER A 78 3.79 40.34 10.25
N ASN A 79 3.18 39.92 9.14
CA ASN A 79 1.88 40.35 8.66
C ASN A 79 0.82 39.24 8.76
N SER A 80 0.75 38.55 9.89
CA SER A 80 -0.23 37.46 10.13
C SER A 80 -0.21 36.41 9.01
N ASP A 81 0.99 35.93 8.67
CA ASP A 81 1.27 34.93 7.67
C ASP A 81 0.86 35.30 6.22
N ASN A 82 0.60 36.59 5.95
CA ASN A 82 0.43 37.13 4.62
C ASN A 82 1.72 37.75 4.10
N HIS A 83 1.75 38.09 2.80
CA HIS A 83 2.87 38.83 2.22
C HIS A 83 3.11 40.14 2.98
N VAL A 84 4.37 40.35 3.37
CA VAL A 84 4.75 41.58 4.03
C VAL A 84 4.89 42.71 3.01
N ASN A 85 4.29 43.84 3.29
CA ASN A 85 4.50 45.08 2.53
C ASN A 85 5.78 45.78 3.06
N PHE A 86 6.93 45.27 2.63
CA PHE A 86 8.21 45.79 3.08
C PHE A 86 8.39 47.27 2.86
N THR A 87 8.81 47.98 3.90
CA THR A 87 9.12 49.41 3.85
C THR A 87 10.52 49.66 3.30
N ALA A 88 10.85 50.95 3.05
CA ALA A 88 12.17 51.35 2.60
C ALA A 88 13.26 51.01 3.63
N GLY A 89 14.40 50.55 3.18
CA GLY A 89 15.55 50.14 3.98
C GLY A 89 16.13 48.82 3.49
N THR A 90 17.24 48.40 4.09
CA THR A 90 17.90 47.16 3.71
C THR A 90 17.22 45.94 4.35
N LYS A 91 16.92 44.96 3.51
CA LYS A 91 16.49 43.60 3.92
C LYS A 91 17.58 42.62 3.58
N TYR A 92 17.71 41.58 4.40
CA TYR A 92 18.46 40.41 4.03
C TYR A 92 17.51 39.27 3.63
N ILE A 93 17.86 38.63 2.51
CA ILE A 93 17.16 37.47 1.98
C ILE A 93 18.11 36.28 2.00
N PHE A 94 17.71 35.16 2.59
CA PHE A 94 18.57 33.99 2.65
C PHE A 94 17.82 32.68 2.48
N CYS A 95 18.49 31.67 1.95
CA CYS A 95 17.97 30.32 1.85
C CYS A 95 17.97 29.67 3.24
N THR A 96 16.86 29.07 3.64
CA THR A 96 16.73 28.37 4.93
C THR A 96 15.58 27.39 4.90
N GLN A 97 15.72 26.28 5.63
CA GLN A 97 14.65 25.32 5.86
C GLN A 97 13.61 25.91 6.84
N PRO A 98 12.36 26.16 6.43
CA PRO A 98 11.32 26.56 7.39
C PRO A 98 11.00 25.47 8.39
N ALA A 99 10.77 25.82 9.65
CA ALA A 99 10.45 24.87 10.70
C ALA A 99 9.21 24.02 10.37
N SER A 100 8.18 24.64 9.77
CA SER A 100 6.95 23.94 9.35
C SER A 100 7.14 22.94 8.20
N LYS A 101 8.32 22.91 7.59
CA LYS A 101 8.70 22.01 6.48
C LYS A 101 9.82 21.06 6.85
N ALA A 102 10.34 21.15 8.06
CA ALA A 102 11.36 20.26 8.57
C ALA A 102 10.74 18.93 9.03
N VAL A 103 11.47 17.86 8.81
CA VAL A 103 11.19 16.55 9.42
C VAL A 103 12.10 16.42 10.63
N PHE A 104 11.54 16.20 11.80
CA PHE A 104 12.28 16.10 13.07
C PHE A 104 11.63 15.06 13.97
N GLU A 105 12.41 14.55 14.91
CA GLU A 105 11.92 13.66 15.96
C GLU A 105 11.15 14.48 17.03
N ASP A 106 10.06 13.94 17.51
CA ASP A 106 9.36 14.44 18.69
C ASP A 106 10.05 13.99 20.01
N THR A 107 9.51 14.38 21.14
CA THR A 107 10.03 14.02 22.45
C THR A 107 9.92 12.52 22.79
N SER A 108 9.23 11.74 21.95
CA SER A 108 9.06 10.29 22.06
C SER A 108 9.88 9.54 21.01
N ASN A 109 10.78 10.24 20.31
CA ASN A 109 11.61 9.71 19.20
C ASN A 109 10.81 9.23 17.98
N ASN A 110 9.65 9.82 17.73
CA ASN A 110 8.88 9.55 16.52
C ASN A 110 9.12 10.65 15.49
N VAL A 111 9.05 10.25 14.21
CA VAL A 111 8.98 11.17 13.06
C VAL A 111 7.58 11.09 12.49
N ASP A 112 6.83 12.19 12.56
CA ASP A 112 5.50 12.30 11.94
C ASP A 112 5.62 12.95 10.55
N ILE A 113 5.13 12.26 9.53
CA ILE A 113 5.04 12.76 8.17
C ILE A 113 3.57 12.73 7.77
N GLY A 114 2.92 13.88 7.84
CA GLY A 114 1.47 14.02 7.62
C GLY A 114 0.95 13.71 6.21
N ASN A 115 1.84 13.28 5.30
CA ASN A 115 1.52 12.90 3.92
C ASN A 115 2.25 11.63 3.49
N ASN A 116 2.12 11.26 2.22
CA ASN A 116 2.76 10.07 1.68
C ASN A 116 4.29 10.18 1.69
N ILE A 117 4.94 9.07 2.03
CA ILE A 117 6.38 8.90 1.88
C ILE A 117 6.62 8.14 0.57
N THR A 118 7.37 8.76 -0.37
CA THR A 118 7.85 8.06 -1.57
C THR A 118 9.27 7.56 -1.30
N VAL A 119 9.43 6.26 -1.29
CA VAL A 119 10.73 5.60 -1.11
C VAL A 119 11.16 5.03 -2.45
N GLY A 120 12.27 5.52 -2.99
CA GLY A 120 12.84 5.04 -4.26
C GLY A 120 13.68 3.77 -4.15
N GLY A 121 13.79 3.20 -2.94
CA GLY A 121 14.57 2.02 -2.64
C GLY A 121 13.86 1.13 -1.60
N THR A 122 14.63 0.61 -0.66
CA THR A 122 14.11 -0.24 0.41
C THR A 122 13.99 0.53 1.73
N VAL A 123 13.11 0.09 2.61
CA VAL A 123 13.06 0.53 4.01
C VAL A 123 13.65 -0.59 4.86
N ASP A 124 14.74 -0.30 5.57
CA ASP A 124 15.49 -1.29 6.38
C ASP A 124 15.82 -2.58 5.55
N GLY A 125 16.28 -2.38 4.31
CA GLY A 125 16.58 -3.49 3.40
C GLY A 125 15.36 -4.19 2.78
N VAL A 126 14.15 -3.74 3.11
CA VAL A 126 12.88 -4.34 2.61
C VAL A 126 12.27 -3.48 1.51
N ASP A 127 12.04 -4.07 0.35
CA ASP A 127 11.21 -3.48 -0.71
C ASP A 127 9.73 -3.58 -0.31
N ILE A 128 9.15 -2.45 0.05
CA ILE A 128 7.76 -2.37 0.52
C ILE A 128 6.78 -2.74 -0.59
N ALA A 129 7.03 -2.33 -1.84
CA ALA A 129 6.15 -2.64 -2.97
C ALA A 129 6.12 -4.15 -3.28
N ALA A 130 7.29 -4.80 -3.23
CA ALA A 130 7.38 -6.25 -3.38
C ALA A 130 6.65 -6.98 -2.23
N ARG A 131 6.81 -6.50 -0.99
CA ARG A 131 6.09 -7.06 0.19
C ARG A 131 4.59 -6.89 0.08
N ASP A 132 4.09 -5.75 -0.37
CA ASP A 132 2.66 -5.51 -0.58
C ASP A 132 2.08 -6.46 -1.63
N THR A 133 2.81 -6.72 -2.71
CA THR A 133 2.45 -7.72 -3.72
C THR A 133 2.33 -9.13 -3.12
N VAL A 134 3.31 -9.55 -2.31
CA VAL A 134 3.27 -10.85 -1.62
C VAL A 134 2.08 -10.94 -0.68
N LEU A 135 1.82 -9.89 0.10
CA LEU A 135 0.69 -9.84 1.04
C LEU A 135 -0.66 -9.94 0.30
N THR A 136 -0.83 -9.22 -0.81
CA THR A 136 -2.04 -9.25 -1.65
C THR A 136 -2.26 -10.66 -2.22
N ASN A 137 -1.22 -11.31 -2.74
CA ASN A 137 -1.30 -12.67 -3.26
C ASN A 137 -1.62 -13.68 -2.16
N THR A 138 -1.01 -13.54 -0.99
CA THR A 138 -1.29 -14.39 0.18
C THR A 138 -2.73 -14.24 0.64
N LYS A 139 -3.24 -12.99 0.71
CA LYS A 139 -4.63 -12.73 1.05
C LYS A 139 -5.59 -13.37 0.03
N THR A 140 -5.33 -13.21 -1.27
CA THR A 140 -6.14 -13.81 -2.34
C THR A 140 -6.17 -15.34 -2.20
N THR A 141 -5.04 -15.98 -1.95
CA THR A 141 -4.96 -17.42 -1.72
C THR A 141 -5.71 -17.85 -0.46
N ALA A 142 -5.59 -17.08 0.62
CA ALA A 142 -6.28 -17.37 1.88
C ALA A 142 -7.80 -17.19 1.74
N ASP A 143 -8.24 -16.16 1.04
CA ASP A 143 -9.68 -15.90 0.79
C ASP A 143 -10.31 -16.98 -0.11
N ALA A 144 -9.52 -17.59 -1.01
CA ALA A 144 -9.95 -18.71 -1.85
C ALA A 144 -9.91 -20.07 -1.13
N ALA A 145 -9.23 -20.17 -0.01
CA ALA A 145 -9.15 -21.41 0.76
C ALA A 145 -10.45 -21.71 1.49
N LEU A 146 -10.78 -22.98 1.60
CA LEU A 146 -11.94 -23.41 2.39
C LEU A 146 -11.69 -23.07 3.88
N PRO A 147 -12.60 -22.35 4.55
CA PRO A 147 -12.47 -22.00 5.96
C PRO A 147 -12.25 -23.25 6.83
N LYS A 148 -11.36 -23.18 7.82
CA LYS A 148 -11.09 -24.29 8.76
C LYS A 148 -12.33 -24.76 9.51
N ALA A 149 -13.31 -23.88 9.73
CA ALA A 149 -14.59 -24.22 10.35
C ALA A 149 -15.55 -24.96 9.40
N GLY A 150 -15.11 -25.22 8.15
CA GLY A 150 -15.91 -25.83 7.10
C GLY A 150 -16.51 -24.80 6.15
N GLY A 151 -17.08 -25.28 5.04
CA GLY A 151 -17.70 -24.48 4.00
C GLY A 151 -18.25 -25.37 2.90
N GLN A 152 -18.97 -24.77 1.97
CA GLN A 152 -19.51 -25.48 0.81
C GLN A 152 -18.50 -25.47 -0.34
N MET A 153 -18.20 -26.64 -0.90
CA MET A 153 -17.44 -26.77 -2.14
C MET A 153 -18.42 -26.74 -3.31
N SER A 154 -18.23 -25.82 -4.25
CA SER A 154 -19.08 -25.69 -5.45
C SER A 154 -18.60 -26.56 -6.63
N GLY A 155 -17.44 -27.18 -6.53
CA GLY A 155 -16.85 -28.05 -7.53
C GLY A 155 -16.48 -29.41 -6.98
N ASN A 156 -15.99 -30.29 -7.86
CA ASN A 156 -15.53 -31.62 -7.48
C ASN A 156 -14.24 -31.52 -6.64
N ILE A 157 -14.14 -32.36 -5.62
CA ILE A 157 -12.92 -32.60 -4.89
C ILE A 157 -12.20 -33.77 -5.54
N THR A 158 -11.02 -33.54 -6.10
CA THR A 158 -10.17 -34.59 -6.64
C THR A 158 -9.11 -34.92 -5.60
N MET A 159 -9.11 -36.16 -5.12
CA MET A 159 -8.10 -36.70 -4.23
C MET A 159 -7.07 -37.45 -5.07
N ALA A 160 -5.78 -37.14 -4.89
CA ALA A 160 -4.70 -37.73 -5.68
C ALA A 160 -3.94 -38.77 -4.85
N GLY A 161 -4.32 -40.04 -4.96
CA GLY A 161 -3.61 -41.14 -4.30
C GLY A 161 -4.32 -41.75 -3.10
N THR A 162 -3.64 -41.85 -1.98
CA THR A 162 -4.11 -42.57 -0.76
C THR A 162 -4.70 -41.63 0.30
N GLU A 163 -5.05 -40.40 -0.09
CA GLU A 163 -5.66 -39.43 0.83
C GLU A 163 -7.06 -39.90 1.26
N THR A 164 -7.39 -39.66 2.51
CA THR A 164 -8.65 -40.06 3.12
C THR A 164 -9.49 -38.85 3.52
N VAL A 165 -10.80 -38.98 3.52
CA VAL A 165 -11.74 -38.05 4.17
C VAL A 165 -12.29 -38.70 5.40
N ASP A 166 -12.07 -38.06 6.56
CA ASP A 166 -12.48 -38.64 7.89
C ASP A 166 -11.98 -40.08 8.09
N GLY A 167 -10.73 -40.35 7.68
CA GLY A 167 -10.11 -41.68 7.77
C GLY A 167 -10.60 -42.69 6.72
N ARG A 168 -11.47 -42.30 5.79
CA ARG A 168 -11.99 -43.17 4.71
C ARG A 168 -11.33 -42.85 3.39
N ASP A 169 -10.88 -43.89 2.72
CA ASP A 169 -10.43 -43.86 1.34
C ASP A 169 -11.64 -43.90 0.40
N LEU A 170 -11.98 -42.73 -0.14
CA LEU A 170 -13.13 -42.57 -1.05
C LEU A 170 -12.97 -43.36 -2.36
N SER A 171 -11.75 -43.57 -2.81
CA SER A 171 -11.47 -44.33 -4.03
C SER A 171 -11.79 -45.84 -3.80
N VAL A 172 -11.39 -46.37 -2.66
CA VAL A 172 -11.71 -47.75 -2.27
C VAL A 172 -13.21 -47.94 -2.01
N ASP A 173 -13.83 -46.99 -1.33
CA ASP A 173 -15.27 -47.03 -1.06
C ASP A 173 -16.07 -46.88 -2.37
N GLY A 174 -15.66 -46.04 -3.31
CA GLY A 174 -16.26 -45.91 -4.64
C GLY A 174 -16.21 -47.26 -5.38
N THR A 175 -15.04 -47.91 -5.42
CA THR A 175 -14.89 -49.23 -6.06
C THR A 175 -15.83 -50.27 -5.46
N LYS A 176 -16.03 -50.29 -4.14
CA LYS A 176 -16.98 -51.16 -3.52
C LYS A 176 -18.42 -50.84 -3.93
N LEU A 177 -18.76 -49.55 -4.02
CA LEU A 177 -20.08 -49.10 -4.43
C LEU A 177 -20.41 -49.47 -5.87
N ASP A 178 -19.41 -49.38 -6.76
CA ASP A 178 -19.55 -49.72 -8.19
C ASP A 178 -19.85 -51.22 -8.39
N THR A 179 -19.57 -52.09 -7.42
CA THR A 179 -19.90 -53.53 -7.46
C THR A 179 -21.35 -53.81 -7.03
N ILE A 180 -22.05 -52.82 -6.50
CA ILE A 180 -23.46 -52.97 -6.09
C ILE A 180 -24.32 -52.71 -7.33
N ALA A 181 -25.09 -53.72 -7.73
CA ALA A 181 -25.97 -53.61 -8.89
C ALA A 181 -27.02 -52.48 -8.70
N THR A 182 -27.30 -51.73 -9.79
CA THR A 182 -28.37 -50.73 -9.78
C THR A 182 -29.69 -51.36 -9.36
N GLY A 183 -30.29 -50.87 -8.30
CA GLY A 183 -31.53 -51.42 -7.74
C GLY A 183 -31.30 -52.44 -6.60
N ALA A 184 -30.09 -52.65 -6.18
CA ALA A 184 -29.81 -53.49 -5.01
C ALA A 184 -30.48 -52.88 -3.77
N THR A 185 -31.24 -53.70 -3.08
CA THR A 185 -31.95 -53.34 -1.86
C THR A 185 -31.09 -53.73 -0.65
N ALA A 186 -30.96 -52.84 0.35
CA ALA A 186 -30.29 -53.17 1.60
C ALA A 186 -31.07 -54.30 2.30
N VAL A 187 -30.40 -55.41 2.49
CA VAL A 187 -30.95 -56.55 3.25
C VAL A 187 -30.48 -56.43 4.67
N GLY A 188 -31.33 -55.99 5.57
CA GLY A 188 -31.05 -55.83 6.99
C GLY A 188 -32.02 -54.84 7.65
N GLY A 189 -32.64 -55.20 8.71
CA GLY A 189 -33.65 -54.40 9.40
C GLY A 189 -35.09 -54.83 9.04
N ALA A 190 -36.03 -53.92 9.21
CA ALA A 190 -37.46 -54.21 9.02
C ALA A 190 -37.92 -54.27 7.53
N ASN A 191 -36.98 -54.27 6.60
CA ASN A 191 -37.30 -54.23 5.15
C ASN A 191 -37.44 -55.64 4.59
N THR A 192 -38.49 -55.83 3.75
CA THR A 192 -38.73 -57.05 3.01
C THR A 192 -37.97 -57.02 1.70
N VAL A 193 -37.27 -58.09 1.35
CA VAL A 193 -36.69 -58.25 0.01
C VAL A 193 -37.79 -58.83 -0.88
N HIS A 194 -38.20 -58.06 -1.89
CA HIS A 194 -39.15 -58.49 -2.89
C HIS A 194 -38.44 -59.09 -4.10
N PHE A 195 -38.82 -60.28 -4.48
CA PHE A 195 -38.47 -60.87 -5.76
C PHE A 195 -39.71 -60.79 -6.67
N ASN A 196 -39.54 -60.32 -7.87
CA ASN A 196 -40.63 -60.29 -8.87
C ASN A 196 -40.94 -61.74 -9.29
N ASP A 197 -42.12 -61.95 -9.89
CA ASP A 197 -42.53 -63.25 -10.44
C ASP A 197 -41.45 -63.77 -11.40
N ASN A 198 -41.20 -65.07 -11.30
CA ASN A 198 -40.16 -65.77 -12.08
C ASN A 198 -38.72 -65.41 -11.74
N VAL A 199 -38.44 -64.68 -10.64
CA VAL A 199 -37.10 -64.44 -10.13
C VAL A 199 -36.86 -65.43 -8.97
N LYS A 200 -35.74 -66.15 -9.06
CA LYS A 200 -35.35 -67.11 -8.06
C LYS A 200 -34.41 -66.53 -7.01
N ALA A 201 -34.64 -66.81 -5.75
CA ALA A 201 -33.59 -66.71 -4.71
C ALA A 201 -32.90 -68.08 -4.64
N THR A 202 -31.62 -68.12 -4.93
CA THR A 202 -30.81 -69.33 -4.93
C THR A 202 -29.77 -69.30 -3.81
N PHE A 203 -29.53 -70.39 -3.17
CA PHE A 203 -28.53 -70.55 -2.12
C PHE A 203 -27.62 -71.70 -2.47
N GLY A 204 -26.29 -71.54 -2.34
CA GLY A 204 -25.29 -72.52 -2.75
C GLY A 204 -24.55 -72.09 -4.03
N ASP A 205 -23.93 -72.97 -4.72
CA ASP A 205 -23.19 -72.67 -5.96
C ASP A 205 -24.10 -72.26 -7.12
N SER A 206 -23.69 -71.25 -7.86
CA SER A 206 -24.49 -70.69 -8.97
C SER A 206 -24.87 -71.70 -10.06
N SER A 207 -24.12 -72.75 -10.19
CA SER A 207 -24.35 -73.80 -11.20
C SER A 207 -25.09 -75.04 -10.62
N SER A 208 -25.18 -75.14 -9.30
CA SER A 208 -25.86 -76.21 -8.58
C SER A 208 -26.35 -75.74 -7.20
N PRO A 209 -27.36 -74.91 -7.14
CA PRO A 209 -27.85 -74.40 -5.88
C PRO A 209 -28.48 -75.47 -5.02
N ASP A 210 -28.18 -75.42 -3.67
CA ASP A 210 -28.75 -76.34 -2.70
C ASP A 210 -30.20 -76.03 -2.39
N LEU A 211 -30.63 -74.77 -2.58
CA LEU A 211 -31.99 -74.32 -2.37
C LEU A 211 -32.35 -73.25 -3.33
N GLU A 212 -33.48 -73.41 -3.96
CA GLU A 212 -34.14 -72.38 -4.80
C GLU A 212 -35.54 -72.06 -4.23
N ILE A 213 -35.83 -70.78 -4.09
CA ILE A 213 -37.18 -70.32 -3.71
C ILE A 213 -37.63 -69.38 -4.84
N TYR A 214 -38.78 -69.68 -5.43
CA TYR A 214 -39.37 -68.83 -6.44
C TYR A 214 -40.89 -68.91 -6.43
N HIS A 215 -41.51 -67.92 -7.03
CA HIS A 215 -42.94 -67.87 -7.25
C HIS A 215 -43.15 -67.68 -8.77
N ASP A 216 -44.07 -68.45 -9.37
CA ASP A 216 -44.50 -68.38 -10.74
C ASP A 216 -45.93 -67.78 -10.86
#